data_b9bfb1bf3137418d971827ff9b485173
#
_entry.id   b9bfb1bf3137418d971827ff9b485173
#
_cell.length_a   1.000
_cell.length_b   1.000
_cell.length_c   1.000
_cell.angle_alpha   90.00
_cell.angle_beta   90.00
_cell.angle_gamma   90.00
#
_symmetry.space_group_name_H-M   'P 1'
#
loop_
_entity.id
_entity.type
_entity.pdbx_description
1 polymer ?
#
loop_
_entity_poly.entity_id
_entity_poly.type
_entity_poly.pdbx_seq_one_letter_code
_entity_poly.pdbx_strand_id
1 'polypeptide(L)'
;MVTIRSGWTSWLAIGLALLGLNLALSFHNLWPTLWVTTRYELSVEIAFLVLILAALCGLGKPPSRRLLSGIALVLLVFVLGRYMEVTAPSLYGRRINLYWDAQHLPKVAAMLAEALPSWQVWLLSALLILGLLLLYLMCRWVLQALVGAMAETGPRRLALVLSATLVALYGAGYAVPQINTLRWFSLPVSLTYAQQLGFVHTALAGRATLDSEAHPLPGSNLDRLAGADMLVLFFESYGAATLDLPAFSRALDRPRSTLAEAITQSGREVVSARVRSPTFGGASWLAHASFLSGIQVSDNGHYQLLLTGDRKTLVHRFAQRGYRTVGFMPGLRQAWPEGAFYGYERIYDASALRYPGPAFGWWRIPDQYALAQVNAMELTPGSRQPVLAVMNSITSHAPFHPVPPYQSDWQTLLGPHPFETDAVEHQIDPSEAMGEDYVKSIDYVLTSVAGYLRQRGSDDLVLIVIGDHQPAARVTGPDASWDVPVHVIARNPPLMDALRALGFETGLAPSPATLGPMHTLAGRLLQAFDSAAGGDTTSKRTHRSVAAPGQSRVDVPGTIAGRQRPDEVPSPIRIAPVGQDQSVALTRRPVVTVGGEGFETVDTGQSAMGRGRQILE
;
A
#
# COMPACT_ATOMS: atom_id res chain seq x y z
N MET A 1 21.89 37.98 -34.09
CA MET A 1 23.33 37.69 -34.00
C MET A 1 23.48 36.19 -33.94
N VAL A 2 23.85 35.52 -35.02
CA VAL A 2 24.21 34.09 -35.06
C VAL A 2 25.69 34.06 -34.69
N THR A 3 25.99 33.78 -33.42
CA THR A 3 27.36 33.45 -33.01
C THR A 3 27.75 32.14 -33.69
N ILE A 4 28.71 32.23 -34.63
CA ILE A 4 29.38 31.07 -35.23
C ILE A 4 30.10 30.37 -34.08
N ARG A 5 29.48 29.31 -33.54
CA ARG A 5 30.14 28.44 -32.59
C ARG A 5 31.27 27.70 -33.31
N SER A 6 32.44 27.62 -32.71
CA SER A 6 33.53 26.81 -33.25
C SER A 6 33.04 25.34 -33.27
N GLY A 7 33.42 24.53 -34.30
CA GLY A 7 32.95 23.16 -34.44
C GLY A 7 33.04 22.31 -33.17
N TRP A 8 34.07 22.54 -32.32
CA TRP A 8 34.27 21.85 -31.06
C TRP A 8 33.16 22.12 -30.01
N THR A 9 32.64 23.38 -29.95
CA THR A 9 31.56 23.71 -29.00
C THR A 9 30.24 23.07 -29.36
N SER A 10 29.97 22.82 -30.65
CA SER A 10 28.77 22.08 -31.09
C SER A 10 28.83 20.60 -30.75
N TRP A 11 30.01 19.97 -30.86
CA TRP A 11 30.22 18.59 -30.44
C TRP A 11 30.03 18.41 -28.92
N LEU A 12 30.60 19.32 -28.12
CA LEU A 12 30.41 19.31 -26.68
C LEU A 12 28.94 19.53 -26.29
N ALA A 13 28.28 20.50 -26.94
CA ALA A 13 26.87 20.82 -26.67
C ALA A 13 25.94 19.62 -26.95
N ILE A 14 26.16 18.91 -28.07
CA ILE A 14 25.33 17.73 -28.40
C ILE A 14 25.59 16.57 -27.42
N GLY A 15 26.84 16.32 -27.06
CA GLY A 15 27.20 15.28 -26.10
C GLY A 15 26.57 15.52 -24.71
N LEU A 16 26.70 16.73 -24.18
CA LEU A 16 26.10 17.12 -22.90
C LEU A 16 24.57 17.10 -22.95
N ALA A 17 23.96 17.55 -24.07
CA ALA A 17 22.51 17.55 -24.23
C ALA A 17 21.96 16.12 -24.29
N LEU A 18 22.58 15.23 -25.07
CA LEU A 18 22.18 13.81 -25.14
C LEU A 18 22.31 13.11 -23.79
N LEU A 19 23.43 13.33 -23.09
CA LEU A 19 23.65 12.76 -21.76
C LEU A 19 22.60 13.30 -20.78
N GLY A 20 22.40 14.61 -20.70
CA GLY A 20 21.46 15.22 -19.77
C GLY A 20 20.01 14.78 -20.02
N LEU A 21 19.56 14.73 -21.28
CA LEU A 21 18.23 14.26 -21.65
C LEU A 21 18.06 12.75 -21.34
N ASN A 22 19.08 11.94 -21.63
CA ASN A 22 19.03 10.52 -21.28
C ASN A 22 18.90 10.32 -19.77
N LEU A 23 19.75 10.96 -18.98
CA LEU A 23 19.72 10.88 -17.51
C LEU A 23 18.38 11.36 -16.94
N ALA A 24 17.74 12.35 -17.56
CA ALA A 24 16.44 12.87 -17.13
C ALA A 24 15.29 11.85 -17.20
N LEU A 25 15.40 10.80 -18.02
CA LEU A 25 14.38 9.75 -18.15
C LEU A 25 14.88 8.33 -17.82
N SER A 26 16.16 8.16 -17.44
CA SER A 26 16.73 6.86 -17.10
C SER A 26 17.24 6.76 -15.66
N PHE A 27 17.03 7.79 -14.82
CA PHE A 27 17.40 7.71 -13.42
C PHE A 27 16.53 6.71 -12.65
N HIS A 28 17.05 6.24 -11.52
CA HIS A 28 16.35 5.37 -10.60
C HIS A 28 16.26 5.98 -9.20
N ASN A 29 15.51 5.36 -8.31
CA ASN A 29 15.46 5.75 -6.92
C ASN A 29 16.73 5.27 -6.19
N LEU A 30 17.30 6.13 -5.33
CA LEU A 30 18.27 5.70 -4.33
C LEU A 30 17.47 5.10 -3.17
N TRP A 31 17.21 3.82 -3.30
CA TRP A 31 16.30 3.11 -2.42
C TRP A 31 16.80 3.08 -0.98
N PRO A 32 15.95 3.28 0.01
CA PRO A 32 14.52 3.64 0.00
C PRO A 32 14.32 5.13 0.37
N THR A 33 14.73 6.05 -0.45
CA THR A 33 14.74 7.48 -0.15
C THR A 33 13.93 8.29 -1.17
N LEU A 34 13.85 9.61 -0.96
CA LEU A 34 13.34 10.55 -1.97
C LEU A 34 14.38 10.91 -3.04
N TRP A 35 15.64 10.47 -2.86
CA TRP A 35 16.73 10.81 -3.74
C TRP A 35 16.80 9.89 -4.95
N VAL A 36 17.41 10.38 -6.01
CA VAL A 36 17.60 9.62 -7.25
C VAL A 36 19.07 9.26 -7.45
N THR A 37 19.28 8.15 -8.14
CA THR A 37 20.60 7.69 -8.58
C THR A 37 20.60 7.42 -10.07
N THR A 38 21.76 7.41 -10.70
CA THR A 38 21.90 7.10 -12.12
C THR A 38 22.21 5.61 -12.30
N ARG A 39 21.58 4.99 -13.30
CA ARG A 39 21.97 3.71 -13.86
C ARG A 39 22.45 3.91 -15.29
N TYR A 40 23.27 2.98 -15.80
CA TYR A 40 23.78 3.01 -17.18
C TYR A 40 22.71 2.48 -18.14
N GLU A 41 21.52 3.08 -18.09
CA GLU A 41 20.39 2.73 -18.96
C GLU A 41 20.13 3.85 -19.95
N LEU A 42 19.49 3.49 -21.07
CA LEU A 42 19.17 4.39 -22.17
C LEU A 42 17.66 4.63 -22.21
N SER A 43 17.25 5.85 -22.53
CA SER A 43 15.84 6.17 -22.77
C SER A 43 15.53 6.07 -24.25
N VAL A 44 14.64 5.14 -24.61
CA VAL A 44 14.16 5.02 -26.00
C VAL A 44 13.37 6.26 -26.44
N GLU A 45 12.67 6.91 -25.51
CA GLU A 45 11.90 8.13 -25.77
C GLU A 45 12.80 9.28 -26.19
N ILE A 46 13.95 9.43 -25.52
CA ILE A 46 14.95 10.43 -25.89
C ILE A 46 15.59 10.07 -27.23
N ALA A 47 15.91 8.79 -27.45
CA ALA A 47 16.40 8.36 -28.75
C ALA A 47 15.40 8.69 -29.88
N PHE A 48 14.11 8.45 -29.66
CA PHE A 48 13.06 8.75 -30.62
C PHE A 48 12.90 10.26 -30.87
N LEU A 49 12.90 11.05 -29.80
CA LEU A 49 12.85 12.52 -29.87
C LEU A 49 14.03 13.08 -30.66
N VAL A 50 15.25 12.65 -30.34
CA VAL A 50 16.48 13.09 -31.01
C VAL A 50 16.47 12.69 -32.48
N LEU A 51 15.99 11.49 -32.83
CA LEU A 51 15.84 11.03 -34.20
C LEU A 51 14.94 11.98 -35.03
N ILE A 52 13.77 12.33 -34.48
CA ILE A 52 12.82 13.24 -35.11
C ILE A 52 13.45 14.64 -35.30
N LEU A 53 14.07 15.19 -34.24
CA LEU A 53 14.67 16.51 -34.30
C LEU A 53 15.83 16.57 -35.32
N ALA A 54 16.69 15.54 -35.35
CA ALA A 54 17.78 15.44 -36.31
C ALA A 54 17.28 15.31 -37.78
N ALA A 55 16.20 14.54 -37.98
CA ALA A 55 15.56 14.42 -39.28
C ALA A 55 14.95 15.74 -39.74
N LEU A 56 14.22 16.45 -38.87
CA LEU A 56 13.64 17.78 -39.22
C LEU A 56 14.74 18.81 -39.56
N CYS A 57 15.82 18.85 -38.80
CA CYS A 57 16.97 19.72 -39.09
C CYS A 57 17.64 19.31 -40.41
N GLY A 58 17.70 18.00 -40.70
CA GLY A 58 18.24 17.47 -41.99
C GLY A 58 17.41 17.86 -43.20
N LEU A 59 16.09 17.93 -43.05
CA LEU A 59 15.16 18.38 -44.07
C LEU A 59 15.08 19.91 -44.24
N GLY A 60 15.92 20.67 -43.50
CA GLY A 60 15.89 22.14 -43.54
C GLY A 60 14.68 22.77 -42.82
N LYS A 61 13.97 22.00 -42.00
CA LYS A 61 12.78 22.43 -41.25
C LYS A 61 13.04 22.40 -39.74
N PRO A 62 13.97 23.22 -39.20
CA PRO A 62 14.27 23.19 -37.78
C PRO A 62 13.02 23.59 -36.97
N PRO A 63 12.81 22.95 -35.79
CA PRO A 63 11.64 23.22 -34.96
C PRO A 63 11.61 24.66 -34.47
N SER A 64 10.42 25.26 -34.47
CA SER A 64 10.21 26.61 -33.97
C SER A 64 10.45 26.71 -32.45
N ARG A 65 10.74 27.93 -31.94
CA ARG A 65 10.89 28.16 -30.51
C ARG A 65 9.63 27.80 -29.73
N ARG A 66 8.43 27.98 -30.32
CA ARG A 66 7.15 27.58 -29.67
C ARG A 66 7.03 26.07 -29.57
N LEU A 67 7.41 25.35 -30.62
CA LEU A 67 7.40 23.88 -30.64
C LEU A 67 8.38 23.33 -29.60
N LEU A 68 9.62 23.89 -29.51
CA LEU A 68 10.59 23.49 -28.49
C LEU A 68 10.08 23.77 -27.07
N SER A 69 9.34 24.85 -26.86
CA SER A 69 8.72 25.13 -25.55
C SER A 69 7.64 24.10 -25.21
N GLY A 70 6.84 23.66 -26.18
CA GLY A 70 5.86 22.58 -26.01
C GLY A 70 6.53 21.24 -25.71
N ILE A 71 7.60 20.88 -26.43
CA ILE A 71 8.39 19.65 -26.17
C ILE A 71 9.02 19.71 -24.77
N ALA A 72 9.53 20.86 -24.34
CA ALA A 72 10.08 21.04 -23.01
C ALA A 72 9.03 20.82 -21.90
N LEU A 73 7.79 21.25 -22.12
CA LEU A 73 6.68 20.98 -21.20
C LEU A 73 6.35 19.49 -21.14
N VAL A 74 6.30 18.80 -22.26
CA VAL A 74 6.10 17.35 -22.31
C VAL A 74 7.25 16.62 -21.60
N LEU A 75 8.50 17.03 -21.82
CA LEU A 75 9.65 16.47 -21.10
C LEU A 75 9.56 16.70 -19.59
N LEU A 76 9.13 17.89 -19.15
CA LEU A 76 8.89 18.14 -17.73
C LEU A 76 7.90 17.14 -17.14
N VAL A 77 6.77 16.92 -17.84
CA VAL A 77 5.77 15.93 -17.40
C VAL A 77 6.37 14.52 -17.35
N PHE A 78 7.20 14.14 -18.34
CA PHE A 78 7.85 12.83 -18.36
C PHE A 78 8.87 12.67 -17.24
N VAL A 79 9.66 13.69 -16.94
CA VAL A 79 10.62 13.68 -15.79
C VAL A 79 9.88 13.51 -14.46
N LEU A 80 8.77 14.21 -14.28
CA LEU A 80 7.92 14.04 -13.09
C LEU A 80 7.31 12.63 -13.04
N GLY A 81 6.82 12.12 -14.17
CA GLY A 81 6.31 10.76 -14.26
C GLY A 81 7.38 9.72 -13.92
N ARG A 82 8.61 9.90 -14.44
CA ARG A 82 9.74 9.02 -14.10
C ARG A 82 10.06 9.06 -12.60
N TYR A 83 10.09 10.26 -12.02
CA TYR A 83 10.31 10.40 -10.58
C TYR A 83 9.26 9.66 -9.76
N MET A 84 7.98 9.83 -10.10
CA MET A 84 6.89 9.12 -9.42
C MET A 84 6.97 7.60 -9.63
N GLU A 85 7.28 7.16 -10.86
CA GLU A 85 7.39 5.73 -11.20
C GLU A 85 8.46 5.00 -10.40
N VAL A 86 9.63 5.63 -10.17
CA VAL A 86 10.74 4.98 -9.45
C VAL A 86 10.68 5.20 -7.94
N THR A 87 10.08 6.30 -7.47
CA THR A 87 10.09 6.66 -6.04
C THR A 87 8.88 6.08 -5.29
N ALA A 88 7.70 6.06 -5.89
CA ALA A 88 6.52 5.56 -5.22
C ALA A 88 6.61 4.07 -4.83
N PRO A 89 7.05 3.15 -5.71
CA PRO A 89 7.25 1.76 -5.31
C PRO A 89 8.28 1.60 -4.20
N SER A 90 9.32 2.44 -4.18
CA SER A 90 10.37 2.39 -3.15
C SER A 90 9.88 2.86 -1.77
N LEU A 91 8.91 3.76 -1.72
CA LEU A 91 8.37 4.29 -0.46
C LEU A 91 7.12 3.53 0.01
N TYR A 92 6.23 3.20 -0.92
CA TYR A 92 4.91 2.65 -0.62
C TYR A 92 4.76 1.17 -0.99
N GLY A 93 5.75 0.55 -1.67
CA GLY A 93 5.67 -0.83 -2.13
C GLY A 93 4.72 -1.06 -3.31
N ARG A 94 4.06 -0.02 -3.82
CA ARG A 94 3.11 -0.09 -4.94
C ARG A 94 3.27 1.04 -5.94
N ARG A 95 2.83 0.82 -7.16
CA ARG A 95 2.75 1.87 -8.18
C ARG A 95 1.64 2.88 -7.84
N ILE A 96 1.87 4.15 -8.18
CA ILE A 96 0.83 5.19 -8.08
C ILE A 96 -0.20 4.99 -9.20
N ASN A 97 -1.47 5.21 -8.86
CA ASN A 97 -2.53 5.41 -9.81
C ASN A 97 -2.91 6.90 -9.83
N LEU A 98 -2.54 7.59 -10.91
CA LEU A 98 -2.71 9.05 -10.98
C LEU A 98 -4.17 9.49 -10.81
N TYR A 99 -5.13 8.73 -11.33
CA TYR A 99 -6.54 9.09 -11.24
C TYR A 99 -7.05 9.04 -9.80
N TRP A 100 -6.78 7.95 -9.08
CA TRP A 100 -7.29 7.74 -7.73
C TRP A 100 -6.42 8.42 -6.67
N ASP A 101 -5.11 8.32 -6.78
CA ASP A 101 -4.20 8.93 -5.80
C ASP A 101 -4.25 10.46 -5.84
N ALA A 102 -4.50 11.07 -7.02
CA ALA A 102 -4.67 12.51 -7.13
C ALA A 102 -5.88 13.05 -6.33
N GLN A 103 -6.92 12.24 -6.13
CA GLN A 103 -8.08 12.64 -5.31
C GLN A 103 -7.73 12.81 -3.83
N HIS A 104 -6.63 12.22 -3.37
CA HIS A 104 -6.15 12.37 -2.00
C HIS A 104 -5.26 13.61 -1.80
N LEU A 105 -4.75 14.22 -2.88
CA LEU A 105 -3.87 15.40 -2.80
C LEU A 105 -4.46 16.56 -1.96
N PRO A 106 -5.75 16.93 -2.09
CA PRO A 106 -6.33 17.97 -1.25
C PRO A 106 -6.32 17.62 0.24
N LYS A 107 -6.58 16.35 0.59
CA LYS A 107 -6.54 15.86 1.98
C LYS A 107 -5.13 15.90 2.55
N VAL A 108 -4.14 15.43 1.76
CA VAL A 108 -2.72 15.49 2.14
C VAL A 108 -2.25 16.93 2.30
N ALA A 109 -2.65 17.84 1.40
CA ALA A 109 -2.35 19.26 1.51
C ALA A 109 -2.96 19.90 2.77
N ALA A 110 -4.21 19.56 3.11
CA ALA A 110 -4.86 20.02 4.34
C ALA A 110 -4.13 19.50 5.60
N MET A 111 -3.73 18.23 5.60
CA MET A 111 -2.96 17.64 6.71
C MET A 111 -1.60 18.34 6.89
N LEU A 112 -0.89 18.63 5.79
CA LEU A 112 0.38 19.38 5.85
C LEU A 112 0.15 20.82 6.35
N ALA A 113 -0.94 21.46 5.93
CA ALA A 113 -1.28 22.81 6.38
C ALA A 113 -1.67 22.86 7.87
N GLU A 114 -2.20 21.76 8.43
CA GLU A 114 -2.47 21.63 9.88
C GLU A 114 -1.19 21.31 10.67
N ALA A 115 -0.25 20.55 10.07
CA ALA A 115 0.96 20.09 10.75
C ALA A 115 2.10 21.12 10.75
N LEU A 116 2.09 22.09 9.82
CA LEU A 116 3.17 23.04 9.64
C LEU A 116 2.70 24.49 9.84
N PRO A 117 3.56 25.40 10.36
CA PRO A 117 3.30 26.83 10.38
C PRO A 117 3.01 27.37 8.98
N SER A 118 2.06 28.29 8.84
CA SER A 118 1.59 28.80 7.54
C SER A 118 2.72 29.32 6.64
N TRP A 119 3.74 29.97 7.21
CA TRP A 119 4.88 30.46 6.43
C TRP A 119 5.72 29.33 5.81
N GLN A 120 5.85 28.17 6.48
CA GLN A 120 6.55 27.01 5.94
C GLN A 120 5.77 26.40 4.77
N VAL A 121 4.45 26.31 4.88
CA VAL A 121 3.58 25.85 3.78
C VAL A 121 3.76 26.74 2.54
N TRP A 122 3.75 28.07 2.70
CA TRP A 122 3.97 29.00 1.60
C TRP A 122 5.38 28.89 1.03
N LEU A 123 6.40 28.76 1.88
CA LEU A 123 7.79 28.59 1.46
C LEU A 123 7.97 27.30 0.64
N LEU A 124 7.46 26.17 1.12
CA LEU A 124 7.55 24.88 0.41
C LEU A 124 6.82 24.94 -0.93
N SER A 125 5.64 25.57 -0.98
CA SER A 125 4.88 25.76 -2.21
C SER A 125 5.66 26.64 -3.22
N ALA A 126 6.28 27.73 -2.76
CA ALA A 126 7.09 28.60 -3.60
C ALA A 126 8.34 27.88 -4.12
N LEU A 127 9.02 27.10 -3.28
CA LEU A 127 10.19 26.30 -3.67
C LEU A 127 9.82 25.22 -4.71
N LEU A 128 8.66 24.58 -4.55
CA LEU A 128 8.14 23.60 -5.53
C LEU A 128 7.90 24.27 -6.89
N ILE A 129 7.18 25.37 -6.91
CA ILE A 129 6.89 26.13 -8.15
C ILE A 129 8.19 26.59 -8.81
N LEU A 130 9.13 27.13 -8.03
CA LEU A 130 10.43 27.56 -8.53
C LEU A 130 11.23 26.38 -9.11
N GLY A 131 11.24 25.23 -8.42
CA GLY A 131 11.89 24.01 -8.89
C GLY A 131 11.33 23.51 -10.22
N LEU A 132 10.00 23.49 -10.36
CA LEU A 132 9.33 23.12 -11.61
C LEU A 132 9.66 24.09 -12.75
N LEU A 133 9.69 25.40 -12.46
CA LEU A 133 10.06 26.42 -13.43
C LEU A 133 11.52 26.26 -13.88
N LEU A 134 12.44 26.05 -12.96
CA LEU A 134 13.86 25.84 -13.26
C LEU A 134 14.07 24.58 -14.09
N LEU A 135 13.40 23.49 -13.75
CA LEU A 135 13.46 22.24 -14.51
C LEU A 135 12.91 22.42 -15.94
N TYR A 136 11.79 23.13 -16.10
CA TYR A 136 11.24 23.48 -17.41
C TYR A 136 12.24 24.32 -18.24
N LEU A 137 12.81 25.35 -17.63
CA LEU A 137 13.79 26.23 -18.31
C LEU A 137 15.05 25.45 -18.70
N MET A 138 15.50 24.51 -17.85
CA MET A 138 16.61 23.61 -18.15
C MET A 138 16.30 22.70 -19.34
N CYS A 139 15.14 22.01 -19.36
CA CYS A 139 14.71 21.20 -20.48
C CYS A 139 14.67 22.01 -21.77
N ARG A 140 14.10 23.20 -21.71
CA ARG A 140 14.02 24.12 -22.88
C ARG A 140 15.41 24.55 -23.36
N TRP A 141 16.30 24.90 -22.46
CA TRP A 141 17.68 25.30 -22.79
C TRP A 141 18.45 24.15 -23.43
N VAL A 142 18.36 22.93 -22.87
CA VAL A 142 19.02 21.74 -23.43
C VAL A 142 18.50 21.41 -24.84
N LEU A 143 17.19 21.48 -25.08
CA LEU A 143 16.61 21.29 -26.41
C LEU A 143 17.07 22.35 -27.41
N GLN A 144 17.18 23.60 -26.99
CA GLN A 144 17.69 24.68 -27.86
C GLN A 144 19.17 24.48 -28.20
N ALA A 145 19.98 24.06 -27.20
CA ALA A 145 21.39 23.75 -27.42
C ALA A 145 21.57 22.55 -28.38
N LEU A 146 20.75 21.51 -28.20
CA LEU A 146 20.73 20.33 -29.06
C LEU A 146 20.40 20.68 -30.52
N VAL A 147 19.30 21.40 -30.76
CA VAL A 147 18.89 21.82 -32.11
C VAL A 147 19.90 22.81 -32.70
N GLY A 148 20.47 23.69 -31.90
CA GLY A 148 21.54 24.61 -32.32
C GLY A 148 22.81 23.86 -32.77
N ALA A 149 23.20 22.80 -32.08
CA ALA A 149 24.33 21.95 -32.49
C ALA A 149 24.04 21.14 -33.76
N MET A 150 22.78 20.75 -33.99
CA MET A 150 22.34 20.04 -35.21
C MET A 150 22.29 20.93 -36.45
N ALA A 151 22.54 22.24 -36.35
CA ALA A 151 22.74 23.09 -37.48
C ALA A 151 23.98 22.67 -38.30
N GLU A 152 25.00 22.13 -37.62
CA GLU A 152 26.18 21.56 -38.25
C GLU A 152 25.94 20.13 -38.73
N THR A 153 26.50 19.79 -39.91
CA THR A 153 26.26 18.50 -40.54
C THR A 153 26.86 17.32 -39.75
N GLY A 154 28.03 17.49 -39.15
CA GLY A 154 28.71 16.42 -38.42
C GLY A 154 27.91 15.98 -37.17
N PRO A 155 27.67 16.87 -36.22
CA PRO A 155 26.86 16.57 -35.02
C PRO A 155 25.47 16.03 -35.33
N ARG A 156 24.80 16.59 -36.37
CA ARG A 156 23.48 16.14 -36.85
C ARG A 156 23.50 14.68 -37.37
N ARG A 157 24.51 14.33 -38.19
CA ARG A 157 24.64 12.94 -38.67
C ARG A 157 24.90 11.97 -37.52
N LEU A 158 25.75 12.31 -36.59
CA LEU A 158 25.97 11.48 -35.39
C LEU A 158 24.69 11.28 -34.61
N ALA A 159 23.95 12.35 -34.32
CA ALA A 159 22.69 12.26 -33.60
C ALA A 159 21.68 11.36 -34.32
N LEU A 160 21.58 11.50 -35.65
CA LEU A 160 20.67 10.70 -36.49
C LEU A 160 21.06 9.20 -36.44
N VAL A 161 22.32 8.88 -36.68
CA VAL A 161 22.78 7.48 -36.71
C VAL A 161 22.65 6.85 -35.35
N LEU A 162 23.12 7.53 -34.29
CA LEU A 162 23.08 6.99 -32.93
C LEU A 162 21.62 6.74 -32.48
N SER A 163 20.74 7.73 -32.68
CA SER A 163 19.35 7.59 -32.26
C SER A 163 18.59 6.54 -33.07
N ALA A 164 18.84 6.46 -34.39
CA ALA A 164 18.26 5.40 -35.24
C ALA A 164 18.73 4.01 -34.80
N THR A 165 20.02 3.86 -34.47
CA THR A 165 20.55 2.59 -33.96
C THR A 165 19.91 2.21 -32.62
N LEU A 166 19.77 3.14 -31.67
CA LEU A 166 19.13 2.87 -30.40
C LEU A 166 17.66 2.47 -30.55
N VAL A 167 16.90 3.16 -31.41
CA VAL A 167 15.51 2.81 -31.68
C VAL A 167 15.42 1.43 -32.35
N ALA A 168 16.33 1.11 -33.27
CA ALA A 168 16.37 -0.20 -33.91
C ALA A 168 16.72 -1.31 -32.93
N LEU A 169 17.68 -1.11 -32.02
CA LEU A 169 18.05 -2.07 -30.97
C LEU A 169 16.88 -2.31 -29.98
N TYR A 170 16.17 -1.26 -29.61
CA TYR A 170 14.97 -1.39 -28.79
C TYR A 170 13.88 -2.20 -29.50
N GLY A 171 13.59 -1.87 -30.76
CA GLY A 171 12.64 -2.61 -31.59
C GLY A 171 13.04 -4.08 -31.80
N ALA A 172 14.34 -4.34 -32.02
CA ALA A 172 14.87 -5.70 -32.18
C ALA A 172 14.66 -6.54 -30.89
N GLY A 173 14.82 -5.95 -29.70
CA GLY A 173 14.56 -6.64 -28.43
C GLY A 173 13.09 -7.01 -28.23
N TYR A 174 12.16 -6.24 -28.80
CA TYR A 174 10.74 -6.60 -28.83
C TYR A 174 10.42 -7.68 -29.87
N ALA A 175 11.00 -7.58 -31.08
CA ALA A 175 10.73 -8.50 -32.17
C ALA A 175 11.43 -9.87 -31.96
N VAL A 176 12.60 -9.89 -31.35
CA VAL A 176 13.43 -11.08 -31.13
C VAL A 176 13.90 -11.13 -29.67
N PRO A 177 13.06 -11.65 -28.74
CA PRO A 177 13.35 -11.64 -27.30
C PRO A 177 14.71 -12.31 -26.93
N GLN A 178 15.19 -13.24 -27.75
CA GLN A 178 16.48 -13.93 -27.56
C GLN A 178 17.67 -12.97 -27.59
N ILE A 179 17.56 -11.81 -28.25
CA ILE A 179 18.65 -10.82 -28.35
C ILE A 179 18.81 -10.05 -27.03
N ASN A 180 17.78 -10.00 -26.17
CA ASN A 180 17.78 -9.39 -24.84
C ASN A 180 18.37 -7.96 -24.78
N THR A 181 18.12 -7.14 -25.83
CA THR A 181 18.61 -5.74 -25.87
C THR A 181 17.80 -4.82 -24.97
N LEU A 182 16.57 -5.21 -24.57
CA LEU A 182 15.69 -4.40 -23.70
C LEU A 182 16.33 -4.11 -22.33
N ARG A 183 17.22 -4.96 -21.86
CA ARG A 183 17.97 -4.77 -20.60
C ARG A 183 18.86 -3.51 -20.56
N TRP A 184 19.13 -2.92 -21.72
CA TRP A 184 19.94 -1.69 -21.81
C TRP A 184 19.09 -0.43 -21.73
N PHE A 185 17.76 -0.58 -21.73
CA PHE A 185 16.83 0.53 -21.75
C PHE A 185 16.03 0.61 -20.44
N SER A 186 15.83 1.84 -19.96
CA SER A 186 14.87 2.11 -18.89
C SER A 186 13.44 1.84 -19.35
N LEU A 187 12.55 1.51 -18.41
CA LEU A 187 11.13 1.39 -18.73
C LEU A 187 10.61 2.73 -19.26
N PRO A 188 9.93 2.75 -20.43
CA PRO A 188 9.42 3.98 -20.99
C PRO A 188 8.32 4.61 -20.15
N VAL A 189 8.48 5.88 -19.81
CA VAL A 189 7.48 6.66 -19.05
C VAL A 189 6.21 6.86 -19.88
N SER A 190 6.34 6.96 -21.19
CA SER A 190 5.21 7.01 -22.12
C SER A 190 4.29 5.81 -22.01
N LEU A 191 4.83 4.62 -21.76
CA LEU A 191 4.04 3.40 -21.52
C LEU A 191 3.27 3.50 -20.20
N THR A 192 3.92 4.00 -19.15
CA THR A 192 3.26 4.24 -17.86
C THR A 192 2.09 5.21 -18.02
N TYR A 193 2.27 6.33 -18.72
CA TYR A 193 1.17 7.26 -18.98
C TYR A 193 0.07 6.65 -19.85
N ALA A 194 0.41 5.86 -20.86
CA ALA A 194 -0.58 5.17 -21.69
C ALA A 194 -1.44 4.21 -20.84
N GLN A 195 -0.83 3.46 -19.91
CA GLN A 195 -1.54 2.60 -18.98
C GLN A 195 -2.44 3.40 -18.06
N GLN A 196 -1.97 4.54 -17.51
CA GLN A 196 -2.76 5.42 -16.66
C GLN A 196 -3.97 6.02 -17.41
N LEU A 197 -3.78 6.47 -18.65
CA LEU A 197 -4.86 6.99 -19.50
C LEU A 197 -5.88 5.89 -19.86
N GLY A 198 -5.41 4.68 -20.16
CA GLY A 198 -6.26 3.52 -20.39
C GLY A 198 -7.11 3.21 -19.16
N PHE A 199 -6.52 3.27 -17.96
CA PHE A 199 -7.24 3.10 -16.71
C PHE A 199 -8.31 4.20 -16.50
N VAL A 200 -7.96 5.47 -16.67
CA VAL A 200 -8.91 6.59 -16.60
C VAL A 200 -10.08 6.39 -17.55
N HIS A 201 -9.79 6.02 -18.80
CA HIS A 201 -10.83 5.74 -19.79
C HIS A 201 -11.75 4.60 -19.36
N THR A 202 -11.20 3.50 -18.82
CA THR A 202 -11.97 2.36 -18.33
C THR A 202 -12.83 2.76 -17.11
N ALA A 203 -12.27 3.54 -16.19
CA ALA A 203 -12.97 4.03 -15.01
C ALA A 203 -14.13 4.97 -15.37
N LEU A 204 -13.88 5.93 -16.28
CA LEU A 204 -14.91 6.88 -16.73
C LEU A 204 -15.99 6.24 -17.61
N ALA A 205 -15.64 5.19 -18.36
CA ALA A 205 -16.59 4.45 -19.20
C ALA A 205 -17.50 3.50 -18.37
N GLY A 206 -17.35 3.45 -17.06
CA GLY A 206 -18.12 2.55 -16.19
C GLY A 206 -17.87 1.05 -16.49
N ARG A 207 -16.76 0.72 -17.16
CA ARG A 207 -16.39 -0.65 -17.54
C ARG A 207 -15.51 -1.34 -16.50
N ALA A 208 -15.14 -0.63 -15.42
CA ALA A 208 -14.50 -1.26 -14.29
C ALA A 208 -15.57 -2.15 -13.63
N THR A 209 -15.44 -3.45 -13.74
CA THR A 209 -16.30 -4.43 -13.05
C THR A 209 -15.52 -4.97 -11.86
N LEU A 210 -16.17 -5.02 -10.70
CA LEU A 210 -15.72 -5.92 -9.64
C LEU A 210 -15.75 -7.33 -10.20
N ASP A 211 -14.81 -8.16 -9.75
CA ASP A 211 -14.74 -9.56 -10.16
C ASP A 211 -16.13 -10.20 -10.04
N SER A 212 -16.79 -10.41 -11.19
CA SER A 212 -18.17 -10.88 -11.26
C SER A 212 -18.30 -12.33 -10.74
N GLU A 213 -17.17 -13.04 -10.60
CA GLU A 213 -17.11 -14.40 -10.05
C GLU A 213 -17.02 -14.42 -8.52
N ALA A 214 -16.87 -13.28 -7.86
CA ALA A 214 -16.79 -13.24 -6.40
C ALA A 214 -18.16 -13.60 -5.78
N HIS A 215 -18.27 -14.83 -5.31
CA HIS A 215 -19.46 -15.31 -4.61
C HIS A 215 -19.78 -14.41 -3.40
N PRO A 216 -21.07 -14.20 -3.08
CA PRO A 216 -21.45 -13.55 -1.83
C PRO A 216 -20.85 -14.28 -0.63
N LEU A 217 -20.57 -13.55 0.45
CA LEU A 217 -20.21 -14.19 1.70
C LEU A 217 -21.28 -15.24 2.06
N PRO A 218 -20.86 -16.44 2.47
CA PRO A 218 -21.81 -17.49 2.83
C PRO A 218 -22.72 -17.04 3.98
N GLY A 219 -23.91 -17.60 4.03
CA GLY A 219 -24.73 -17.52 5.24
C GLY A 219 -24.05 -18.28 6.36
N SER A 220 -24.22 -17.85 7.60
CA SER A 220 -23.72 -18.55 8.79
C SER A 220 -24.77 -18.50 9.89
N ASN A 221 -24.88 -19.57 10.68
CA ASN A 221 -25.73 -19.60 11.87
C ASN A 221 -25.02 -19.06 13.11
N LEU A 222 -23.69 -18.91 13.07
CA LEU A 222 -22.82 -18.47 14.14
C LEU A 222 -22.93 -19.30 15.43
N ASP A 223 -23.41 -20.54 15.36
CA ASP A 223 -23.72 -21.36 16.53
C ASP A 223 -22.50 -21.63 17.41
N ARG A 224 -21.31 -21.80 16.81
CA ARG A 224 -20.08 -22.00 17.60
C ARG A 224 -19.66 -20.76 18.39
N LEU A 225 -20.15 -19.59 18.05
CA LEU A 225 -19.87 -18.39 18.87
C LEU A 225 -20.68 -18.41 20.17
N ALA A 226 -21.79 -19.15 20.22
CA ALA A 226 -22.63 -19.30 21.40
C ALA A 226 -23.06 -17.95 22.04
N GLY A 227 -23.21 -16.89 21.24
CA GLY A 227 -23.54 -15.54 21.71
C GLY A 227 -22.37 -14.78 22.33
N ALA A 228 -21.13 -15.24 22.17
CA ALA A 228 -19.96 -14.52 22.61
C ALA A 228 -19.81 -13.18 21.87
N ASP A 229 -19.32 -12.17 22.56
CA ASP A 229 -18.91 -10.92 21.93
C ASP A 229 -17.75 -11.17 20.96
N MET A 230 -17.70 -10.39 19.87
CA MET A 230 -16.60 -10.44 18.93
C MET A 230 -15.96 -9.06 18.76
N LEU A 231 -14.65 -8.99 18.91
CA LEU A 231 -13.83 -7.83 18.54
C LEU A 231 -12.90 -8.20 17.38
N VAL A 232 -13.05 -7.52 16.27
CA VAL A 232 -12.10 -7.55 15.15
C VAL A 232 -11.21 -6.32 15.25
N LEU A 233 -9.94 -6.52 15.54
CA LEU A 233 -8.91 -5.48 15.59
C LEU A 233 -8.08 -5.54 14.32
N PHE A 234 -8.26 -4.57 13.44
CA PHE A 234 -7.29 -4.30 12.38
C PHE A 234 -6.06 -3.64 13.00
N PHE A 235 -4.96 -4.36 12.95
CA PHE A 235 -3.70 -3.91 13.50
C PHE A 235 -2.92 -3.20 12.40
N GLU A 236 -2.88 -1.88 12.46
CA GLU A 236 -2.23 -1.00 11.50
C GLU A 236 -0.77 -1.38 11.27
N SER A 237 -0.39 -1.55 10.00
CA SER A 237 0.97 -1.87 9.56
C SER A 237 1.58 -3.16 10.15
N TYR A 238 0.76 -4.08 10.71
CA TYR A 238 1.21 -5.35 11.28
C TYR A 238 1.44 -6.39 10.19
N GLY A 239 2.62 -6.34 9.58
CA GLY A 239 3.00 -7.24 8.49
C GLY A 239 3.77 -8.47 8.92
N ALA A 240 3.89 -9.46 8.02
CA ALA A 240 4.71 -10.65 8.21
C ALA A 240 6.19 -10.34 8.48
N ALA A 241 6.68 -9.14 8.11
CA ALA A 241 8.02 -8.66 8.45
C ALA A 241 8.32 -8.70 9.95
N THR A 242 7.30 -8.55 10.81
CA THR A 242 7.45 -8.70 12.28
C THR A 242 7.86 -10.10 12.71
N LEU A 243 7.63 -11.11 11.87
CA LEU A 243 7.97 -12.51 12.08
C LEU A 243 9.18 -12.94 11.25
N ASP A 244 9.30 -12.43 10.01
CA ASP A 244 10.26 -12.91 9.00
C ASP A 244 11.61 -12.19 9.08
N LEU A 245 11.63 -10.90 9.46
CA LEU A 245 12.88 -10.17 9.62
C LEU A 245 13.49 -10.48 10.98
N PRO A 246 14.70 -11.10 11.03
CA PRO A 246 15.27 -11.56 12.31
C PRO A 246 15.47 -10.45 13.36
N ALA A 247 15.72 -9.22 12.92
CA ALA A 247 15.86 -8.08 13.83
C ALA A 247 14.52 -7.74 14.49
N PHE A 248 13.43 -7.67 13.73
CA PHE A 248 12.10 -7.35 14.24
C PHE A 248 11.54 -8.51 15.06
N SER A 249 11.70 -9.74 14.55
CA SER A 249 11.22 -10.93 15.25
C SER A 249 11.81 -11.04 16.65
N ARG A 250 13.14 -10.88 16.78
CA ARG A 250 13.83 -10.91 18.09
C ARG A 250 13.41 -9.76 19.01
N ALA A 251 13.30 -8.55 18.47
CA ALA A 251 12.89 -7.39 19.26
C ALA A 251 11.45 -7.52 19.80
N LEU A 252 10.58 -8.20 19.06
CA LEU A 252 9.18 -8.43 19.41
C LEU A 252 8.93 -9.76 20.18
N ASP A 253 9.96 -10.55 20.50
CA ASP A 253 9.79 -11.81 21.26
C ASP A 253 9.17 -11.59 22.62
N ARG A 254 9.64 -10.57 23.36
CA ARG A 254 9.10 -10.25 24.68
C ARG A 254 7.64 -9.79 24.64
N PRO A 255 7.23 -8.82 23.81
CA PRO A 255 5.82 -8.45 23.65
C PRO A 255 4.93 -9.62 23.25
N ARG A 256 5.38 -10.48 22.33
CA ARG A 256 4.64 -11.69 21.93
C ARG A 256 4.48 -12.67 23.09
N SER A 257 5.54 -12.91 23.85
CA SER A 257 5.48 -13.77 25.04
C SER A 257 4.53 -13.20 26.08
N THR A 258 4.57 -11.89 26.34
CA THR A 258 3.64 -11.20 27.26
C THR A 258 2.19 -11.34 26.80
N LEU A 259 1.93 -11.26 25.50
CA LEU A 259 0.60 -11.50 24.93
C LEU A 259 0.19 -12.98 25.07
N ALA A 260 1.08 -13.93 24.79
CA ALA A 260 0.82 -15.36 24.97
C ALA A 260 0.47 -15.72 26.41
N GLU A 261 1.20 -15.15 27.37
CA GLU A 261 0.91 -15.30 28.80
C GLU A 261 -0.47 -14.74 29.16
N ALA A 262 -0.82 -13.53 28.68
CA ALA A 262 -2.12 -12.92 28.93
C ALA A 262 -3.27 -13.75 28.34
N ILE A 263 -3.09 -14.33 27.16
CA ILE A 263 -4.04 -15.26 26.53
C ILE A 263 -4.26 -16.48 27.44
N THR A 264 -3.17 -17.12 27.88
CA THR A 264 -3.24 -18.31 28.74
C THR A 264 -3.85 -17.99 30.11
N GLN A 265 -3.42 -16.90 30.74
CA GLN A 265 -3.93 -16.43 32.05
C GLN A 265 -5.43 -16.12 32.00
N SER A 266 -5.95 -15.66 30.85
CA SER A 266 -7.37 -15.43 30.66
C SER A 266 -8.16 -16.71 30.32
N GLY A 267 -7.51 -17.89 30.29
CA GLY A 267 -8.12 -19.17 29.93
C GLY A 267 -8.47 -19.28 28.46
N ARG A 268 -7.84 -18.49 27.59
CA ARG A 268 -8.04 -18.52 26.13
C ARG A 268 -6.92 -19.27 25.44
N GLU A 269 -7.21 -19.72 24.23
CA GLU A 269 -6.24 -20.24 23.28
C GLU A 269 -6.08 -19.24 22.12
N VAL A 270 -4.98 -19.38 21.39
CA VAL A 270 -4.75 -18.64 20.15
C VAL A 270 -4.39 -19.59 19.02
N VAL A 271 -5.00 -19.36 17.87
CA VAL A 271 -4.57 -19.93 16.60
C VAL A 271 -4.31 -18.80 15.61
N SER A 272 -3.32 -19.00 14.77
CA SER A 272 -2.82 -17.97 13.86
C SER A 272 -2.60 -18.50 12.46
N ALA A 273 -2.67 -17.61 11.50
CA ALA A 273 -2.38 -17.90 10.10
C ALA A 273 -1.79 -16.64 9.44
N ARG A 274 -1.42 -16.78 8.17
CA ARG A 274 -1.08 -15.63 7.31
C ARG A 274 -2.08 -15.53 6.18
N VAL A 275 -2.41 -14.30 5.81
CA VAL A 275 -3.21 -13.98 4.63
C VAL A 275 -2.53 -12.89 3.82
N ARG A 276 -2.73 -12.91 2.49
CA ARG A 276 -2.16 -11.88 1.62
C ARG A 276 -3.04 -10.65 1.59
N SER A 277 -2.50 -9.52 2.03
CA SER A 277 -3.17 -8.22 1.95
C SER A 277 -3.29 -7.74 0.50
N PRO A 278 -4.36 -7.02 0.15
CA PRO A 278 -4.51 -6.39 -1.17
C PRO A 278 -3.66 -5.12 -1.33
N THR A 279 -3.04 -4.64 -0.25
CA THR A 279 -2.26 -3.39 -0.24
C THR A 279 -0.96 -3.54 0.53
N PHE A 280 -0.01 -2.61 0.31
CA PHE A 280 1.31 -2.59 0.92
C PHE A 280 1.70 -1.15 1.25
N GLY A 281 2.18 -0.90 2.47
CA GLY A 281 2.72 0.40 2.87
C GLY A 281 1.68 1.51 3.00
N GLY A 282 0.41 1.16 3.20
CA GLY A 282 -0.70 2.10 3.36
C GLY A 282 -1.96 1.68 2.62
N ALA A 283 -2.95 2.57 2.57
CA ALA A 283 -4.27 2.33 2.02
C ALA A 283 -5.05 1.23 2.77
N SER A 284 -5.00 1.26 4.09
CA SER A 284 -5.62 0.31 5.03
C SER A 284 -7.10 0.04 4.73
N TRP A 285 -7.84 1.04 4.22
CA TRP A 285 -9.26 0.88 3.85
C TRP A 285 -9.50 -0.17 2.76
N LEU A 286 -8.51 -0.44 1.88
CA LEU A 286 -8.60 -1.49 0.86
C LEU A 286 -8.55 -2.89 1.51
N ALA A 287 -7.70 -3.06 2.52
CA ALA A 287 -7.61 -4.29 3.30
C ALA A 287 -8.90 -4.52 4.11
N HIS A 288 -9.37 -3.48 4.83
CA HIS A 288 -10.62 -3.54 5.60
C HIS A 288 -11.82 -3.88 4.69
N ALA A 289 -11.92 -3.19 3.55
CA ALA A 289 -12.97 -3.44 2.58
C ALA A 289 -12.91 -4.86 2.02
N SER A 290 -11.71 -5.35 1.69
CA SER A 290 -11.52 -6.70 1.17
C SER A 290 -11.94 -7.76 2.17
N PHE A 291 -11.48 -7.66 3.42
CA PHE A 291 -11.86 -8.59 4.48
C PHE A 291 -13.36 -8.55 4.76
N LEU A 292 -13.93 -7.35 5.00
CA LEU A 292 -15.32 -7.21 5.42
C LEU A 292 -16.33 -7.55 4.30
N SER A 293 -15.99 -7.29 3.03
CA SER A 293 -16.88 -7.57 1.90
C SER A 293 -16.70 -8.96 1.28
N GLY A 294 -15.57 -9.62 1.55
CA GLY A 294 -15.24 -10.90 0.92
C GLY A 294 -14.96 -10.80 -0.58
N ILE A 295 -14.53 -9.64 -1.06
CA ILE A 295 -14.10 -9.42 -2.46
C ILE A 295 -12.77 -8.67 -2.47
N GLN A 296 -11.90 -8.97 -3.43
CA GLN A 296 -10.62 -8.30 -3.52
C GLN A 296 -10.79 -6.85 -3.96
N VAL A 297 -10.36 -5.93 -3.11
CA VAL A 297 -10.37 -4.48 -3.35
C VAL A 297 -8.92 -4.03 -3.37
N SER A 298 -8.34 -3.92 -4.56
CA SER A 298 -6.89 -3.65 -4.74
C SER A 298 -6.57 -2.20 -5.06
N ASP A 299 -7.59 -1.39 -5.34
CA ASP A 299 -7.44 0.04 -5.66
C ASP A 299 -8.73 0.81 -5.36
N ASN A 300 -8.64 2.14 -5.43
CA ASN A 300 -9.79 3.01 -5.18
C ASN A 300 -10.94 2.86 -6.18
N GLY A 301 -10.67 2.40 -7.40
CA GLY A 301 -11.72 2.13 -8.38
C GLY A 301 -12.60 0.98 -7.95
N HIS A 302 -11.98 -0.12 -7.58
CA HIS A 302 -12.68 -1.27 -7.00
C HIS A 302 -13.42 -0.90 -5.72
N TYR A 303 -12.81 -0.04 -4.87
CA TYR A 303 -13.45 0.45 -3.66
C TYR A 303 -14.72 1.26 -3.96
N GLN A 304 -14.66 2.22 -4.89
CA GLN A 304 -15.84 3.01 -5.27
C GLN A 304 -16.94 2.14 -5.90
N LEU A 305 -16.56 1.17 -6.73
CA LEU A 305 -17.52 0.20 -7.28
C LEU A 305 -18.19 -0.64 -6.19
N LEU A 306 -17.41 -1.10 -5.22
CA LEU A 306 -17.92 -1.84 -4.07
C LEU A 306 -18.97 -1.02 -3.32
N LEU A 307 -18.70 0.26 -3.05
CA LEU A 307 -19.59 1.14 -2.31
C LEU A 307 -20.90 1.46 -3.05
N THR A 308 -20.92 1.38 -4.37
CA THR A 308 -22.12 1.60 -5.18
C THR A 308 -23.03 0.36 -5.28
N GLY A 309 -22.50 -0.81 -4.85
CA GLY A 309 -23.24 -2.06 -4.85
C GLY A 309 -24.07 -2.29 -3.59
N ASP A 310 -24.86 -3.36 -3.60
CA ASP A 310 -25.69 -3.82 -2.48
C ASP A 310 -25.08 -5.02 -1.72
N ARG A 311 -23.76 -5.25 -1.91
CA ARG A 311 -23.05 -6.37 -1.34
C ARG A 311 -23.13 -6.41 0.18
N LYS A 312 -23.59 -7.52 0.73
CA LYS A 312 -23.66 -7.73 2.17
C LYS A 312 -22.28 -8.09 2.72
N THR A 313 -21.83 -7.32 3.71
CA THR A 313 -20.56 -7.47 4.40
C THR A 313 -20.63 -8.50 5.53
N LEU A 314 -19.48 -8.83 6.14
CA LEU A 314 -19.39 -9.61 7.37
C LEU A 314 -20.25 -8.97 8.49
N VAL A 315 -20.25 -7.65 8.60
CA VAL A 315 -21.05 -6.90 9.59
C VAL A 315 -22.55 -7.19 9.40
N HIS A 316 -23.04 -7.17 8.17
CA HIS A 316 -24.42 -7.54 7.88
C HIS A 316 -24.77 -8.98 8.27
N ARG A 317 -23.80 -9.93 8.13
CA ARG A 317 -24.01 -11.34 8.53
C ARG A 317 -24.23 -11.46 10.03
N PHE A 318 -23.48 -10.72 10.82
CA PHE A 318 -23.65 -10.66 12.27
C PHE A 318 -24.95 -9.96 12.68
N ALA A 319 -25.28 -8.82 12.07
CA ALA A 319 -26.56 -8.13 12.31
C ALA A 319 -27.77 -9.02 12.05
N GLN A 320 -27.73 -9.85 10.97
CA GLN A 320 -28.78 -10.82 10.66
C GLN A 320 -28.95 -11.91 11.73
N ARG A 321 -27.95 -12.08 12.60
CA ARG A 321 -27.96 -13.04 13.73
C ARG A 321 -28.18 -12.37 15.09
N GLY A 322 -28.65 -11.13 15.08
CA GLY A 322 -29.03 -10.41 16.30
C GLY A 322 -27.85 -9.81 17.07
N TYR A 323 -26.67 -9.70 16.45
CA TYR A 323 -25.54 -8.96 17.02
C TYR A 323 -25.76 -7.46 16.83
N ARG A 324 -25.49 -6.69 17.88
CA ARG A 324 -25.25 -5.26 17.75
C ARG A 324 -23.92 -5.05 17.04
N THR A 325 -23.90 -4.20 16.01
CA THR A 325 -22.71 -4.02 15.16
C THR A 325 -22.17 -2.60 15.29
N VAL A 326 -20.90 -2.47 15.70
CA VAL A 326 -20.29 -1.17 15.96
C VAL A 326 -18.89 -1.07 15.34
N GLY A 327 -18.56 0.13 14.86
CA GLY A 327 -17.24 0.47 14.36
C GLY A 327 -16.53 1.47 15.29
N PHE A 328 -15.29 1.18 15.69
CA PHE A 328 -14.43 2.09 16.45
C PHE A 328 -13.29 2.57 15.56
N MET A 329 -13.36 3.85 15.18
CA MET A 329 -12.47 4.47 14.18
C MET A 329 -11.72 5.66 14.78
N PRO A 330 -10.75 5.44 15.71
CA PRO A 330 -10.08 6.52 16.45
C PRO A 330 -9.30 7.50 15.55
N GLY A 331 -8.88 7.06 14.36
CA GLY A 331 -8.22 7.91 13.37
C GLY A 331 -9.17 8.75 12.52
N LEU A 332 -10.46 8.53 12.60
CA LEU A 332 -11.46 9.18 11.75
C LEU A 332 -11.87 10.54 12.36
N ARG A 333 -11.43 11.62 11.75
CA ARG A 333 -11.68 13.01 12.21
C ARG A 333 -12.74 13.77 11.42
N GLN A 334 -13.17 13.22 10.29
CA GLN A 334 -14.17 13.81 9.40
C GLN A 334 -15.31 12.83 9.17
N ALA A 335 -16.44 13.34 8.68
CA ALA A 335 -17.57 12.50 8.29
C ALA A 335 -17.13 11.42 7.29
N TRP A 336 -17.60 10.19 7.52
CA TRP A 336 -17.29 9.02 6.68
C TRP A 336 -18.60 8.40 6.16
N PRO A 337 -19.19 9.01 5.11
CA PRO A 337 -20.46 8.54 4.56
C PRO A 337 -20.38 7.10 4.02
N GLU A 338 -19.20 6.66 3.56
CA GLU A 338 -18.93 5.30 3.08
C GLU A 338 -19.13 4.24 4.18
N GLY A 339 -19.06 4.64 5.45
CA GLY A 339 -19.32 3.77 6.59
C GLY A 339 -20.72 3.13 6.57
N ALA A 340 -21.69 3.79 5.97
CA ALA A 340 -23.05 3.25 5.80
C ALA A 340 -23.09 1.95 4.97
N PHE A 341 -22.20 1.79 4.01
CA PHE A 341 -22.07 0.57 3.20
C PHE A 341 -21.81 -0.68 4.05
N TYR A 342 -21.04 -0.56 5.12
CA TYR A 342 -20.62 -1.72 5.91
C TYR A 342 -21.76 -2.30 6.78
N GLY A 343 -22.76 -1.50 7.13
CA GLY A 343 -23.92 -1.96 7.90
C GLY A 343 -23.73 -1.88 9.42
N TYR A 344 -22.84 -0.98 9.90
CA TYR A 344 -22.73 -0.70 11.33
C TYR A 344 -23.97 0.02 11.85
N GLU A 345 -24.48 -0.41 12.99
CA GLU A 345 -25.53 0.33 13.72
C GLU A 345 -24.97 1.63 14.33
N ARG A 346 -23.71 1.61 14.74
CA ARG A 346 -23.03 2.78 15.28
C ARG A 346 -21.56 2.81 14.87
N ILE A 347 -21.08 4.01 14.57
CA ILE A 347 -19.66 4.30 14.33
C ILE A 347 -19.20 5.30 15.38
N TYR A 348 -18.12 4.95 16.10
CA TYR A 348 -17.42 5.80 17.04
C TYR A 348 -16.16 6.34 16.37
N ASP A 349 -16.23 7.57 15.89
CA ASP A 349 -15.10 8.32 15.35
C ASP A 349 -14.29 8.98 16.47
N ALA A 350 -13.24 9.73 16.12
CA ALA A 350 -12.40 10.43 17.08
C ALA A 350 -13.21 11.39 17.99
N SER A 351 -14.24 12.03 17.46
CA SER A 351 -15.11 12.93 18.21
C SER A 351 -16.00 12.19 19.20
N ALA A 352 -16.60 11.06 18.78
CA ALA A 352 -17.45 10.24 19.62
C ALA A 352 -16.68 9.57 20.76
N LEU A 353 -15.38 9.27 20.57
CA LEU A 353 -14.50 8.70 21.60
C LEU A 353 -14.14 9.70 22.71
N ARG A 354 -14.30 11.01 22.48
CA ARG A 354 -14.11 12.08 23.49
C ARG A 354 -12.80 11.98 24.25
N TYR A 355 -11.70 11.68 23.58
CA TYR A 355 -10.39 11.55 24.22
C TYR A 355 -9.95 12.86 24.89
N PRO A 356 -9.76 12.89 26.24
CA PRO A 356 -9.45 14.12 26.97
C PRO A 356 -7.94 14.32 27.15
N GLY A 357 -7.12 13.34 26.76
CA GLY A 357 -5.69 13.34 27.03
C GLY A 357 -4.86 14.13 26.04
N PRO A 358 -3.53 14.15 26.23
CA PRO A 358 -2.60 14.83 25.33
C PRO A 358 -2.57 14.16 23.96
N ALA A 359 -2.32 14.94 22.90
CA ALA A 359 -2.15 14.39 21.57
C ALA A 359 -0.78 13.71 21.44
N PHE A 360 -0.77 12.50 20.88
CA PHE A 360 0.45 11.78 20.50
C PHE A 360 0.55 11.79 18.98
N GLY A 361 1.37 12.70 18.46
CA GLY A 361 1.44 12.94 17.03
C GLY A 361 0.10 13.42 16.44
N TRP A 362 -0.07 13.25 15.14
CA TRP A 362 -1.27 13.73 14.42
C TRP A 362 -2.51 12.85 14.57
N TRP A 363 -2.37 11.55 14.94
CA TRP A 363 -3.50 10.65 15.19
C TRP A 363 -4.18 10.86 16.54
N ARG A 364 -3.49 11.41 17.51
CA ARG A 364 -3.94 11.89 18.81
C ARG A 364 -4.43 10.86 19.81
N ILE A 365 -5.22 9.87 19.41
CA ILE A 365 -5.88 8.93 20.32
C ILE A 365 -5.06 7.65 20.42
N PRO A 366 -4.50 7.29 21.59
CA PRO A 366 -3.78 6.03 21.79
C PRO A 366 -4.68 4.80 21.63
N ASP A 367 -4.16 3.71 21.05
CA ASP A 367 -4.92 2.47 20.86
C ASP A 367 -5.36 1.84 22.18
N GLN A 368 -4.54 1.96 23.25
CA GLN A 368 -4.92 1.49 24.57
C GLN A 368 -6.17 2.20 25.10
N TYR A 369 -6.26 3.52 24.92
CA TYR A 369 -7.46 4.27 25.27
C TYR A 369 -8.67 3.82 24.43
N ALA A 370 -8.49 3.65 23.12
CA ALA A 370 -9.55 3.19 22.25
C ALA A 370 -10.09 1.81 22.66
N LEU A 371 -9.21 0.86 23.02
CA LEU A 371 -9.59 -0.45 23.55
C LEU A 371 -10.36 -0.33 24.88
N ALA A 372 -9.95 0.56 25.80
CA ALA A 372 -10.68 0.82 27.03
C ALA A 372 -12.10 1.35 26.74
N GLN A 373 -12.23 2.24 25.76
CA GLN A 373 -13.52 2.78 25.34
C GLN A 373 -14.43 1.72 24.68
N VAL A 374 -13.89 0.84 23.83
CA VAL A 374 -14.65 -0.31 23.28
C VAL A 374 -15.29 -1.10 24.41
N ASN A 375 -14.52 -1.39 25.45
CA ASN A 375 -15.01 -2.12 26.62
C ASN A 375 -16.09 -1.34 27.36
N ALA A 376 -15.80 -0.09 27.72
CA ALA A 376 -16.69 0.73 28.53
C ALA A 376 -18.03 1.05 27.83
N MET A 377 -17.99 1.29 26.52
CA MET A 377 -19.17 1.74 25.76
C MET A 377 -20.05 0.60 25.26
N GLU A 378 -19.47 -0.54 24.88
CA GLU A 378 -20.22 -1.59 24.17
C GLU A 378 -20.05 -3.01 24.75
N LEU A 379 -18.91 -3.33 25.34
CA LEU A 379 -18.60 -4.70 25.75
C LEU A 379 -18.68 -4.94 27.25
N THR A 380 -19.19 -3.97 28.03
CA THR A 380 -19.40 -4.18 29.46
C THR A 380 -20.41 -5.30 29.68
N PRO A 381 -20.10 -6.29 30.55
CA PRO A 381 -21.00 -7.40 30.84
C PRO A 381 -22.38 -6.95 31.32
N GLY A 382 -23.43 -7.66 30.91
CA GLY A 382 -24.80 -7.39 31.30
C GLY A 382 -25.80 -8.09 30.41
N SER A 383 -27.09 -7.95 30.71
CA SER A 383 -28.17 -8.46 29.86
C SER A 383 -28.33 -7.58 28.61
N ARG A 384 -27.60 -7.89 27.57
CA ARG A 384 -27.61 -7.20 26.29
C ARG A 384 -27.42 -8.16 25.12
N GLN A 385 -27.68 -7.68 23.92
CA GLN A 385 -27.33 -8.42 22.69
C GLN A 385 -25.79 -8.62 22.61
N PRO A 386 -25.33 -9.74 22.03
CA PRO A 386 -23.92 -9.90 21.71
C PRO A 386 -23.48 -8.80 20.73
N VAL A 387 -22.23 -8.39 20.82
CA VAL A 387 -21.68 -7.29 20.03
C VAL A 387 -20.65 -7.80 19.04
N LEU A 388 -20.73 -7.36 17.80
CA LEU A 388 -19.59 -7.33 16.89
C LEU A 388 -19.01 -5.91 16.89
N ALA A 389 -17.84 -5.73 17.47
CA ALA A 389 -17.05 -4.52 17.38
C ALA A 389 -15.93 -4.68 16.34
N VAL A 390 -15.76 -3.72 15.45
CA VAL A 390 -14.64 -3.62 14.51
C VAL A 390 -13.85 -2.37 14.86
N MET A 391 -12.59 -2.52 15.17
CA MET A 391 -11.69 -1.42 15.57
C MET A 391 -10.46 -1.40 14.68
N ASN A 392 -10.00 -0.21 14.32
CA ASN A 392 -8.71 0.02 13.69
C ASN A 392 -7.72 0.55 14.73
N SER A 393 -6.54 -0.07 14.89
CA SER A 393 -5.46 0.56 15.63
C SER A 393 -4.80 1.64 14.77
N ILE A 394 -4.13 2.60 15.39
CA ILE A 394 -3.51 3.74 14.71
C ILE A 394 -2.11 4.09 15.20
N THR A 395 -1.70 3.62 16.37
CA THR A 395 -0.40 3.99 16.96
C THR A 395 0.77 3.49 16.10
N SER A 396 0.60 2.37 15.41
CA SER A 396 1.59 1.80 14.49
C SER A 396 1.47 2.31 13.04
N HIS A 397 0.80 3.43 12.84
CA HIS A 397 0.81 4.14 11.55
C HIS A 397 2.10 4.96 11.40
N ALA A 398 2.65 4.99 10.18
CA ALA A 398 3.82 5.83 9.89
C ALA A 398 3.54 7.31 10.25
N PRO A 399 4.48 7.98 10.88
CA PRO A 399 5.91 7.71 11.07
C PRO A 399 6.27 6.82 12.28
N PHE A 400 5.34 6.16 12.97
CA PHE A 400 5.50 5.22 14.08
C PHE A 400 5.85 5.85 15.43
N HIS A 401 5.96 7.15 15.51
CA HIS A 401 6.25 7.92 16.73
C HIS A 401 5.49 9.25 16.73
N PRO A 402 5.30 9.88 17.88
CA PRO A 402 5.65 9.39 19.21
C PRO A 402 4.74 8.24 19.66
N VAL A 403 5.33 7.23 20.32
CA VAL A 403 4.57 6.14 20.93
C VAL A 403 4.05 6.58 22.30
N PRO A 404 2.74 6.43 22.58
CA PRO A 404 2.20 6.76 23.90
C PRO A 404 2.83 5.89 25.00
N PRO A 405 2.98 6.38 26.24
CA PRO A 405 3.38 5.53 27.36
C PRO A 405 2.26 4.52 27.67
N TYR A 406 2.64 3.26 27.96
CA TYR A 406 1.66 2.26 28.38
C TYR A 406 1.15 2.58 29.79
N GLN A 407 -0.18 2.69 29.94
CA GLN A 407 -0.84 2.91 31.23
C GLN A 407 -1.19 1.56 31.88
N SER A 408 -0.57 1.26 33.02
CA SER A 408 -0.81 -0.02 33.72
C SER A 408 -2.18 -0.08 34.40
N ASP A 409 -2.67 1.04 34.92
CA ASP A 409 -4.01 1.16 35.46
C ASP A 409 -5.02 1.57 34.37
N TRP A 410 -5.80 0.60 33.92
CA TRP A 410 -6.82 0.79 32.89
C TRP A 410 -7.99 1.68 33.32
N GLN A 411 -8.23 1.84 34.63
CA GLN A 411 -9.27 2.75 35.12
C GLN A 411 -8.88 4.21 34.88
N THR A 412 -7.60 4.52 34.98
CA THR A 412 -7.07 5.86 34.68
C THR A 412 -7.34 6.28 33.23
N LEU A 413 -7.35 5.33 32.29
CA LEU A 413 -7.65 5.62 30.88
C LEU A 413 -9.05 6.21 30.67
N LEU A 414 -10.02 5.86 31.50
CA LEU A 414 -11.39 6.34 31.42
C LEU A 414 -11.61 7.65 32.18
N GLY A 415 -10.59 8.12 32.90
CA GLY A 415 -10.60 9.36 33.66
C GLY A 415 -10.30 10.61 32.83
N PRO A 416 -10.34 11.80 33.46
CA PRO A 416 -10.10 13.07 32.79
C PRO A 416 -8.62 13.27 32.35
N HIS A 417 -7.69 12.55 32.96
CA HIS A 417 -6.24 12.63 32.68
C HIS A 417 -5.70 11.22 32.41
N PRO A 418 -5.98 10.62 31.23
CA PRO A 418 -5.59 9.24 30.92
C PRO A 418 -4.07 9.04 30.86
N PHE A 419 -3.31 10.10 30.64
CA PHE A 419 -1.84 10.10 30.61
C PHE A 419 -1.30 11.34 31.31
N GLU A 420 -0.30 11.16 32.16
CA GLU A 420 0.40 12.23 32.90
C GLU A 420 1.59 12.78 32.09
N THR A 421 1.36 13.13 30.84
CA THR A 421 2.39 13.72 29.98
C THR A 421 1.81 14.88 29.20
N ASP A 422 2.65 15.84 28.83
CA ASP A 422 2.28 16.87 27.88
C ASP A 422 2.09 16.29 26.47
N ALA A 423 1.38 17.02 25.64
CA ALA A 423 1.26 16.66 24.23
C ALA A 423 2.65 16.58 23.58
N VAL A 424 2.95 15.46 22.94
CA VAL A 424 4.20 15.28 22.23
C VAL A 424 3.98 15.66 20.78
N GLU A 425 4.52 16.82 20.39
CA GLU A 425 4.52 17.24 19.01
C GLU A 425 5.44 16.35 18.18
N HIS A 426 4.95 16.00 17.00
CA HIS A 426 5.70 15.23 16.05
C HIS A 426 6.73 16.11 15.35
N GLN A 427 8.02 15.85 15.58
CA GLN A 427 9.11 16.39 14.76
C GLN A 427 9.48 15.34 13.71
N ILE A 428 9.25 15.67 12.45
CA ILE A 428 9.67 14.81 11.34
C ILE A 428 11.18 14.98 11.17
N ASP A 429 11.96 14.00 11.65
CA ASP A 429 13.36 13.85 11.28
C ASP A 429 13.47 12.83 10.13
N PRO A 430 13.81 13.25 8.91
CA PRO A 430 13.93 12.32 7.77
C PRO A 430 15.06 11.30 7.90
N SER A 431 15.98 11.49 8.86
CA SER A 431 17.16 10.64 9.08
C SER A 431 16.93 9.54 10.12
N GLU A 432 15.80 9.55 10.84
CA GLU A 432 15.53 8.61 11.92
C GLU A 432 15.37 7.15 11.46
N ALA A 433 15.81 6.25 12.34
CA ALA A 433 15.76 4.80 12.15
C ALA A 433 14.31 4.27 12.26
N MET A 434 13.50 4.53 11.23
CA MET A 434 12.07 4.15 11.19
C MET A 434 11.79 2.69 11.56
N GLY A 435 12.79 1.80 11.44
CA GLY A 435 12.66 0.39 11.83
C GLY A 435 12.54 0.21 13.35
N GLU A 436 13.26 0.99 14.15
CA GLU A 436 13.17 0.93 15.62
C GLU A 436 11.85 1.49 16.12
N ASP A 437 11.41 2.62 15.57
CA ASP A 437 10.14 3.24 15.97
C ASP A 437 8.95 2.39 15.53
N TYR A 438 9.04 1.74 14.37
CA TYR A 438 8.07 0.73 13.96
C TYR A 438 7.97 -0.40 14.99
N VAL A 439 9.09 -0.99 15.42
CA VAL A 439 9.11 -2.05 16.43
C VAL A 439 8.51 -1.58 17.76
N LYS A 440 8.86 -0.37 18.24
CA LYS A 440 8.30 0.22 19.46
C LYS A 440 6.78 0.40 19.36
N SER A 441 6.29 0.85 18.21
CA SER A 441 4.86 1.03 17.99
C SER A 441 4.09 -0.30 17.96
N ILE A 442 4.65 -1.33 17.34
CA ILE A 442 4.09 -2.69 17.36
C ILE A 442 4.10 -3.28 18.80
N ASP A 443 5.21 -3.11 19.54
CA ASP A 443 5.31 -3.52 20.96
C ASP A 443 4.18 -2.88 21.78
N TYR A 444 3.98 -1.58 21.65
CA TYR A 444 2.92 -0.87 22.36
C TYR A 444 1.53 -1.47 22.08
N VAL A 445 1.19 -1.76 20.84
CA VAL A 445 -0.12 -2.32 20.49
C VAL A 445 -0.25 -3.76 21.01
N LEU A 446 0.78 -4.61 20.88
CA LEU A 446 0.78 -5.98 21.42
C LEU A 446 0.62 -5.97 22.95
N THR A 447 1.34 -5.06 23.64
CA THR A 447 1.24 -4.85 25.09
C THR A 447 -0.15 -4.36 25.49
N SER A 448 -0.75 -3.48 24.70
CA SER A 448 -2.13 -2.99 24.90
C SER A 448 -3.15 -4.11 24.75
N VAL A 449 -3.01 -4.97 23.74
CA VAL A 449 -3.87 -6.15 23.56
C VAL A 449 -3.71 -7.14 24.73
N ALA A 450 -2.48 -7.37 25.20
CA ALA A 450 -2.22 -8.22 26.38
C ALA A 450 -2.90 -7.68 27.63
N GLY A 451 -2.77 -6.37 27.90
CA GLY A 451 -3.44 -5.68 28.99
C GLY A 451 -4.96 -5.75 28.88
N TYR A 452 -5.49 -5.54 27.67
CA TYR A 452 -6.93 -5.66 27.41
C TYR A 452 -7.47 -7.05 27.75
N LEU A 453 -6.79 -8.12 27.35
CA LEU A 453 -7.21 -9.49 27.66
C LEU A 453 -7.19 -9.76 29.18
N ARG A 454 -6.22 -9.21 29.92
CA ARG A 454 -6.19 -9.31 31.38
C ARG A 454 -7.37 -8.58 32.03
N GLN A 455 -7.75 -7.40 31.50
CA GLN A 455 -8.93 -6.66 31.99
C GLN A 455 -10.24 -7.40 31.69
N ARG A 456 -10.34 -8.09 30.57
CA ARG A 456 -11.52 -8.89 30.20
C ARG A 456 -11.65 -10.18 31.03
N GLY A 457 -10.57 -10.63 31.64
CA GLY A 457 -10.60 -11.85 32.45
C GLY A 457 -11.15 -13.05 31.69
N SER A 458 -12.16 -13.72 32.27
CA SER A 458 -12.76 -14.93 31.72
C SER A 458 -14.04 -14.70 30.90
N ASP A 459 -14.32 -13.49 30.47
CA ASP A 459 -15.50 -13.17 29.66
C ASP A 459 -15.52 -13.92 28.32
N ASP A 460 -16.73 -14.20 27.82
CA ASP A 460 -16.91 -14.81 26.50
C ASP A 460 -16.67 -13.78 25.39
N LEU A 461 -15.42 -13.68 24.98
CA LEU A 461 -14.95 -12.82 23.91
C LEU A 461 -14.16 -13.64 22.89
N VAL A 462 -14.51 -13.50 21.62
CA VAL A 462 -13.67 -13.88 20.50
C VAL A 462 -12.98 -12.64 19.99
N LEU A 463 -11.63 -12.60 20.08
CA LEU A 463 -10.80 -11.51 19.57
C LEU A 463 -10.09 -11.99 18.30
N ILE A 464 -10.31 -11.27 17.20
CA ILE A 464 -9.56 -11.44 15.95
C ILE A 464 -8.63 -10.24 15.82
N VAL A 465 -7.32 -10.49 15.78
CA VAL A 465 -6.30 -9.48 15.46
C VAL A 465 -5.77 -9.79 14.07
N ILE A 466 -5.90 -8.86 13.16
CA ILE A 466 -5.48 -9.03 11.77
C ILE A 466 -4.65 -7.82 11.32
N GLY A 467 -3.46 -8.05 10.80
CA GLY A 467 -2.70 -7.00 10.13
C GLY A 467 -3.43 -6.53 8.87
N ASP A 468 -3.43 -5.24 8.62
CA ASP A 468 -4.04 -4.68 7.41
C ASP A 468 -3.06 -4.71 6.21
N HIS A 469 -1.81 -4.35 6.43
CA HIS A 469 -0.73 -4.41 5.43
C HIS A 469 0.66 -4.43 6.07
N GLN A 470 1.69 -4.66 5.25
CA GLN A 470 3.08 -4.42 5.63
C GLN A 470 3.33 -2.91 5.83
N PRO A 471 4.25 -2.50 6.70
CA PRO A 471 4.74 -1.13 6.68
C PRO A 471 5.44 -0.83 5.35
N ALA A 472 5.67 0.45 5.07
CA ALA A 472 6.30 0.88 3.83
C ALA A 472 7.64 0.18 3.58
N ALA A 473 8.01 -0.02 2.31
CA ALA A 473 9.22 -0.75 1.91
C ALA A 473 10.53 -0.18 2.49
N ARG A 474 10.54 1.10 2.88
CA ARG A 474 11.68 1.70 3.59
C ARG A 474 11.91 1.11 5.00
N VAL A 475 10.93 0.41 5.56
CA VAL A 475 11.01 -0.28 6.86
C VAL A 475 11.35 -1.76 6.66
N THR A 476 10.72 -2.41 5.67
CA THR A 476 10.81 -3.86 5.49
C THR A 476 11.81 -4.33 4.46
N GLY A 477 12.26 -3.45 3.59
CA GLY A 477 13.03 -3.85 2.41
C GLY A 477 12.16 -4.07 1.17
N PRO A 478 12.78 -4.19 -0.02
CA PRO A 478 12.07 -4.28 -1.31
C PRO A 478 11.37 -5.62 -1.53
N ASP A 479 11.87 -6.68 -0.87
CA ASP A 479 11.46 -8.06 -1.13
C ASP A 479 10.51 -8.62 -0.05
N ALA A 480 9.94 -7.76 0.80
CA ALA A 480 9.00 -8.20 1.82
C ALA A 480 7.71 -8.76 1.18
N SER A 481 7.21 -9.86 1.76
CA SER A 481 5.95 -10.45 1.30
C SER A 481 4.78 -9.49 1.55
N TRP A 482 3.67 -9.70 0.85
CA TRP A 482 2.41 -8.96 1.10
C TRP A 482 1.57 -9.62 2.19
N ASP A 483 2.10 -10.63 2.85
CA ASP A 483 1.37 -11.38 3.85
C ASP A 483 1.33 -10.64 5.19
N VAL A 484 0.22 -10.82 5.88
CA VAL A 484 -0.03 -10.25 7.20
C VAL A 484 -0.48 -11.36 8.15
N PRO A 485 -0.11 -11.30 9.44
CA PRO A 485 -0.61 -12.25 10.43
C PRO A 485 -2.08 -12.02 10.74
N VAL A 486 -2.78 -13.12 11.03
CA VAL A 486 -4.11 -13.11 11.65
C VAL A 486 -4.11 -14.06 12.84
N HIS A 487 -4.61 -13.58 13.97
CA HIS A 487 -4.73 -14.31 15.22
C HIS A 487 -6.19 -14.38 15.65
N VAL A 488 -6.67 -15.56 15.99
CA VAL A 488 -8.00 -15.75 16.61
C VAL A 488 -7.79 -16.25 18.03
N ILE A 489 -8.31 -15.50 19.00
CA ILE A 489 -8.13 -15.73 20.43
C ILE A 489 -9.51 -15.96 21.05
N ALA A 490 -9.75 -17.13 21.63
CA ALA A 490 -11.04 -17.49 22.20
C ALA A 490 -10.92 -18.54 23.30
N ARG A 491 -12.00 -18.72 24.08
CA ARG A 491 -12.17 -19.78 25.09
C ARG A 491 -13.04 -20.93 24.59
N ASN A 492 -13.13 -21.14 23.32
CA ASN A 492 -14.08 -22.03 22.66
C ASN A 492 -13.34 -23.15 21.91
N PRO A 493 -13.05 -24.31 22.54
CA PRO A 493 -12.32 -25.38 21.90
C PRO A 493 -12.93 -25.87 20.57
N PRO A 494 -14.27 -26.05 20.43
CA PRO A 494 -14.86 -26.43 19.15
C PRO A 494 -14.61 -25.43 18.01
N LEU A 495 -14.56 -24.13 18.32
CA LEU A 495 -14.19 -23.10 17.36
C LEU A 495 -12.70 -23.18 17.00
N MET A 496 -11.83 -23.35 18.01
CA MET A 496 -10.38 -23.45 17.79
C MET A 496 -10.04 -24.68 16.94
N ASP A 497 -10.70 -25.81 17.14
CA ASP A 497 -10.52 -27.01 16.33
C ASP A 497 -11.01 -26.82 14.88
N ALA A 498 -12.15 -26.14 14.69
CA ALA A 498 -12.63 -25.79 13.36
C ALA A 498 -11.66 -24.88 12.61
N LEU A 499 -11.03 -23.92 13.30
CA LEU A 499 -10.01 -23.05 12.71
C LEU A 499 -8.73 -23.81 12.35
N ARG A 500 -8.27 -24.73 13.23
CA ARG A 500 -7.13 -25.61 12.90
C ARG A 500 -7.41 -26.46 11.66
N ALA A 501 -8.61 -26.99 11.53
CA ALA A 501 -9.03 -27.74 10.33
C ALA A 501 -9.02 -26.89 9.05
N LEU A 502 -9.12 -25.56 9.17
CA LEU A 502 -9.02 -24.60 8.06
C LEU A 502 -7.58 -24.12 7.80
N GLY A 503 -6.60 -24.66 8.52
CA GLY A 503 -5.17 -24.35 8.31
C GLY A 503 -4.58 -23.31 9.24
N PHE A 504 -5.28 -22.93 10.32
CA PHE A 504 -4.67 -22.11 11.37
C PHE A 504 -3.74 -22.97 12.25
N GLU A 505 -2.65 -22.39 12.70
CA GLU A 505 -1.65 -23.02 13.56
C GLU A 505 -1.74 -22.50 15.00
N THR A 506 -1.42 -23.32 15.98
CA THR A 506 -1.44 -22.93 17.39
C THR A 506 -0.30 -21.94 17.68
N GLY A 507 -0.58 -20.90 18.48
CA GLY A 507 0.38 -19.89 18.89
C GLY A 507 0.33 -18.61 18.06
N LEU A 508 1.24 -17.66 18.37
CA LEU A 508 1.29 -16.30 17.77
C LEU A 508 2.26 -16.18 16.59
N ALA A 509 2.99 -17.24 16.24
CA ALA A 509 3.99 -17.22 15.18
C ALA A 509 3.65 -18.29 14.14
N PRO A 510 2.69 -18.03 13.23
CA PRO A 510 2.34 -18.97 12.17
C PRO A 510 3.48 -19.13 11.16
N SER A 511 3.58 -20.32 10.57
CA SER A 511 4.54 -20.61 9.50
C SER A 511 4.36 -19.64 8.30
N PRO A 512 5.34 -19.55 7.39
CA PRO A 512 5.24 -18.70 6.21
C PRO A 512 4.13 -19.09 5.22
N ALA A 513 3.48 -20.24 5.40
CA ALA A 513 2.38 -20.66 4.53
C ALA A 513 1.17 -19.73 4.66
N THR A 514 0.66 -19.24 3.53
CA THR A 514 -0.52 -18.37 3.52
C THR A 514 -1.80 -19.14 3.27
N LEU A 515 -2.89 -18.76 3.97
CA LEU A 515 -4.24 -19.27 3.67
C LEU A 515 -4.80 -18.75 2.34
N GLY A 516 -4.12 -17.80 1.72
CA GLY A 516 -4.55 -17.17 0.48
C GLY A 516 -4.87 -15.68 0.63
N PRO A 517 -5.59 -15.08 -0.33
CA PRO A 517 -5.92 -13.66 -0.28
C PRO A 517 -6.83 -13.29 0.90
N MET A 518 -6.61 -12.11 1.49
CA MET A 518 -7.33 -11.62 2.68
C MET A 518 -8.86 -11.62 2.49
N HIS A 519 -9.36 -11.32 1.30
CA HIS A 519 -10.80 -11.30 1.04
C HIS A 519 -11.48 -12.66 1.23
N THR A 520 -10.75 -13.76 1.14
CA THR A 520 -11.32 -15.11 1.34
C THR A 520 -11.49 -15.46 2.82
N LEU A 521 -10.81 -14.72 3.71
CA LEU A 521 -10.77 -15.02 5.14
C LEU A 521 -12.14 -14.90 5.81
N ALA A 522 -12.93 -13.87 5.49
CA ALA A 522 -14.27 -13.72 6.08
C ALA A 522 -15.17 -14.93 5.83
N GLY A 523 -15.14 -15.49 4.61
CA GLY A 523 -15.88 -16.71 4.28
C GLY A 523 -15.41 -17.93 5.07
N ARG A 524 -14.09 -18.09 5.26
CA ARG A 524 -13.51 -19.17 6.07
C ARG A 524 -13.88 -19.05 7.55
N LEU A 525 -13.87 -17.83 8.09
CA LEU A 525 -14.28 -17.58 9.46
C LEU A 525 -15.77 -17.88 9.66
N LEU A 526 -16.64 -17.45 8.75
CA LEU A 526 -18.07 -17.77 8.79
C LEU A 526 -18.29 -19.30 8.78
N GLN A 527 -17.52 -20.03 7.97
CA GLN A 527 -17.54 -21.49 7.96
C GLN A 527 -17.08 -22.10 9.30
N ALA A 528 -16.05 -21.53 9.93
CA ALA A 528 -15.59 -21.98 11.24
C ALA A 528 -16.61 -21.68 12.35
N PHE A 529 -17.41 -20.62 12.23
CA PHE A 529 -18.43 -20.23 13.20
C PHE A 529 -19.69 -21.12 13.12
N ASP A 530 -19.89 -21.85 12.02
CA ASP A 530 -21.03 -22.74 11.88
C ASP A 530 -20.82 -24.07 12.59
N SER A 531 -21.85 -24.55 13.28
CA SER A 531 -21.90 -25.95 13.73
C SER A 531 -22.08 -26.91 12.53
N ALA A 532 -21.57 -28.13 12.64
CA ALA A 532 -21.65 -29.13 11.57
C ALA A 532 -23.08 -29.48 11.12
N ALA A 533 -24.10 -29.04 11.86
CA ALA A 533 -25.52 -29.30 11.56
C ALA A 533 -26.20 -28.23 10.67
N GLY A 534 -25.50 -27.11 10.32
CA GLY A 534 -26.05 -25.96 9.58
C GLY A 534 -25.79 -25.96 8.08
N GLY A 535 -25.37 -27.07 7.48
CA GLY A 535 -25.24 -27.17 6.02
C GLY A 535 -26.60 -26.99 5.35
N ASP A 536 -26.76 -25.91 4.65
CA ASP A 536 -27.92 -25.48 3.87
C ASP A 536 -28.47 -26.63 3.00
N THR A 537 -29.56 -27.28 3.45
CA THR A 537 -30.29 -28.31 2.71
C THR A 537 -31.15 -27.72 1.57
N THR A 538 -31.04 -26.45 1.29
CA THR A 538 -31.84 -25.78 0.24
C THR A 538 -31.18 -25.79 -1.15
N SER A 539 -29.94 -26.26 -1.31
CA SER A 539 -29.27 -26.31 -2.63
C SER A 539 -29.29 -27.69 -3.31
N LYS A 540 -29.96 -28.72 -2.74
CA LYS A 540 -30.05 -30.07 -3.32
C LYS A 540 -31.45 -30.50 -3.76
N ARG A 541 -32.30 -29.59 -4.20
CA ARG A 541 -33.59 -29.94 -4.81
C ARG A 541 -33.85 -29.22 -6.11
N THR A 542 -33.07 -29.51 -7.14
CA THR A 542 -33.54 -29.38 -8.55
C THR A 542 -32.59 -30.12 -9.50
N HIS A 543 -32.47 -31.43 -9.34
CA HIS A 543 -32.17 -32.35 -10.44
C HIS A 543 -32.82 -33.70 -10.14
N ARG A 544 -34.14 -33.71 -10.20
CA ARG A 544 -34.86 -34.96 -10.39
C ARG A 544 -35.37 -34.99 -11.83
N SER A 545 -34.66 -35.73 -12.63
CA SER A 545 -35.06 -36.19 -13.95
C SER A 545 -36.54 -36.61 -13.95
N VAL A 546 -37.36 -35.96 -14.73
CA VAL A 546 -38.63 -36.52 -15.16
C VAL A 546 -38.43 -37.01 -16.60
N ALA A 547 -38.47 -38.32 -16.74
CA ALA A 547 -38.47 -39.01 -18.01
C ALA A 547 -39.72 -38.67 -18.82
N ALA A 548 -39.55 -38.66 -20.12
CA ALA A 548 -40.53 -38.42 -21.17
C ALA A 548 -41.71 -39.44 -21.15
N PRO A 549 -42.82 -39.11 -21.87
CA PRO A 549 -43.02 -39.88 -23.08
C PRO A 549 -43.55 -39.10 -24.31
N GLY A 550 -43.10 -39.53 -25.48
CA GLY A 550 -43.98 -39.83 -26.61
C GLY A 550 -44.17 -38.73 -27.69
N GLN A 551 -43.41 -38.86 -28.75
CA GLN A 551 -43.82 -38.87 -30.19
C GLN A 551 -44.71 -37.74 -30.73
N SER A 552 -44.19 -36.98 -31.71
CA SER A 552 -44.71 -37.08 -33.11
C SER A 552 -43.80 -36.31 -34.09
N ARG A 553 -43.36 -37.05 -35.11
CA ARG A 553 -42.79 -36.53 -36.34
C ARG A 553 -43.84 -35.73 -37.13
N VAL A 554 -43.46 -34.59 -37.71
CA VAL A 554 -43.98 -34.16 -38.99
C VAL A 554 -42.79 -33.60 -39.78
N ASP A 555 -42.48 -34.31 -40.86
CA ASP A 555 -41.61 -33.87 -41.97
C ASP A 555 -42.33 -32.79 -42.77
N VAL A 556 -41.59 -31.93 -43.44
CA VAL A 556 -41.56 -31.63 -44.88
C VAL A 556 -40.84 -30.32 -45.17
N PRO A 557 -40.32 -30.09 -46.37
CA PRO A 557 -38.91 -29.78 -46.69
C PRO A 557 -38.74 -28.43 -47.43
N GLY A 558 -37.50 -28.09 -47.73
CA GLY A 558 -37.24 -27.21 -48.88
C GLY A 558 -36.23 -26.11 -48.68
N THR A 559 -34.99 -26.37 -49.01
CA THR A 559 -34.15 -25.71 -50.01
C THR A 559 -33.96 -24.16 -49.89
N ILE A 560 -32.76 -23.67 -49.71
CA ILE A 560 -31.84 -23.08 -50.68
C ILE A 560 -30.67 -22.37 -49.99
N ALA A 561 -29.52 -22.54 -50.59
CA ALA A 561 -28.18 -22.08 -50.26
C ALA A 561 -28.02 -20.56 -50.02
N GLY A 562 -27.09 -20.24 -49.16
CA GLY A 562 -26.52 -18.91 -48.99
C GLY A 562 -25.35 -18.95 -48.05
N ARG A 563 -24.15 -19.26 -48.53
CA ARG A 563 -22.89 -19.10 -47.81
C ARG A 563 -22.67 -17.61 -47.51
N GLN A 564 -22.63 -17.23 -46.26
CA GLN A 564 -21.83 -16.12 -45.79
C GLN A 564 -21.17 -16.54 -44.46
N ARG A 565 -19.83 -16.46 -44.45
CA ARG A 565 -19.00 -16.62 -43.25
C ARG A 565 -19.26 -15.44 -42.35
N PRO A 566 -19.43 -15.64 -41.01
CA PRO A 566 -19.30 -14.53 -40.09
C PRO A 566 -17.82 -14.22 -39.88
N ASP A 567 -17.52 -12.93 -39.92
CA ASP A 567 -16.22 -12.34 -39.70
C ASP A 567 -15.62 -12.75 -38.35
N GLU A 568 -14.33 -13.09 -38.40
CA GLU A 568 -13.49 -13.32 -37.24
C GLU A 568 -13.43 -12.05 -36.40
N VAL A 569 -13.97 -12.12 -35.22
CA VAL A 569 -13.71 -11.16 -34.12
C VAL A 569 -12.28 -11.44 -33.66
N PRO A 570 -11.36 -10.47 -33.68
CA PRO A 570 -10.01 -10.68 -33.17
C PRO A 570 -10.07 -10.94 -31.66
N SER A 571 -9.49 -12.06 -31.28
CA SER A 571 -9.29 -12.44 -29.87
C SER A 571 -8.54 -11.36 -29.11
N PRO A 572 -8.89 -11.07 -27.85
CA PRO A 572 -8.14 -10.12 -27.04
C PRO A 572 -6.73 -10.66 -26.83
N ILE A 573 -5.76 -9.77 -27.04
CA ILE A 573 -4.34 -10.00 -26.77
C ILE A 573 -4.19 -10.45 -25.32
N ARG A 574 -3.89 -11.71 -25.11
CA ARG A 574 -3.44 -12.22 -23.81
C ARG A 574 -2.07 -11.63 -23.54
N ILE A 575 -2.00 -10.62 -22.67
CA ILE A 575 -0.75 -10.20 -22.06
C ILE A 575 -0.40 -11.30 -21.04
N ALA A 576 0.60 -12.10 -21.36
CA ALA A 576 1.17 -13.06 -20.42
C ALA A 576 1.65 -12.30 -19.16
N PRO A 577 1.44 -12.87 -17.96
CA PRO A 577 2.06 -12.30 -16.76
C PRO A 577 3.57 -12.36 -16.96
N VAL A 578 4.23 -11.22 -16.77
CA VAL A 578 5.70 -11.15 -16.70
C VAL A 578 6.14 -12.07 -15.58
N GLY A 579 6.79 -13.17 -15.94
CA GLY A 579 7.25 -14.20 -15.02
C GLY A 579 8.14 -13.60 -13.94
N GLN A 580 7.75 -13.85 -12.71
CA GLN A 580 8.65 -13.89 -11.58
C GLN A 580 9.55 -15.12 -11.78
N ASP A 581 10.68 -14.95 -12.43
CA ASP A 581 11.84 -15.83 -12.28
C ASP A 581 13.05 -15.18 -12.98
N GLN A 582 13.76 -14.37 -12.22
CA GLN A 582 15.18 -14.16 -12.38
C GLN A 582 15.82 -13.96 -11.00
N SER A 583 16.07 -15.09 -10.35
CA SER A 583 17.08 -15.18 -9.31
C SER A 583 18.45 -14.92 -9.95
N VAL A 584 18.91 -13.68 -9.87
CA VAL A 584 20.30 -13.33 -10.15
C VAL A 584 21.12 -13.76 -8.94
N ALA A 585 21.88 -14.82 -9.11
CA ALA A 585 22.93 -15.24 -8.18
C ALA A 585 23.92 -14.09 -7.98
N LEU A 586 23.85 -13.45 -6.82
CA LEU A 586 24.87 -12.52 -6.35
C LEU A 586 26.08 -13.35 -5.88
N THR A 587 27.10 -13.42 -6.73
CA THR A 587 28.45 -13.86 -6.37
C THR A 587 28.95 -13.02 -5.19
N ARG A 588 29.15 -13.68 -4.07
CA ARG A 588 29.82 -13.15 -2.88
C ARG A 588 31.23 -12.68 -3.26
N ARG A 589 31.50 -11.39 -3.07
CA ARG A 589 32.88 -10.89 -2.97
C ARG A 589 33.37 -11.07 -1.53
N PRO A 590 34.61 -11.45 -1.31
CA PRO A 590 35.15 -11.70 0.02
C PRO A 590 35.30 -10.39 0.81
N VAL A 591 34.91 -10.45 2.08
CA VAL A 591 35.16 -9.43 3.09
C VAL A 591 36.63 -9.45 3.40
N VAL A 592 37.34 -8.36 3.14
CA VAL A 592 38.70 -8.14 3.63
C VAL A 592 38.58 -7.70 5.09
N THR A 593 38.97 -8.58 5.99
CA THR A 593 39.20 -8.28 7.40
C THR A 593 40.51 -7.50 7.52
N VAL A 594 40.44 -6.23 7.92
CA VAL A 594 41.61 -5.51 8.45
C VAL A 594 41.53 -5.63 9.97
N GLY A 595 42.44 -6.42 10.52
CA GLY A 595 42.67 -6.49 11.95
C GLY A 595 43.60 -5.34 12.37
N GLY A 596 43.50 -4.95 13.63
CA GLY A 596 44.58 -4.18 14.23
C GLY A 596 44.15 -3.24 15.34
N GLU A 597 44.35 -3.71 16.54
CA GLU A 597 44.97 -3.04 17.69
C GLU A 597 44.18 -1.99 18.49
N GLY A 598 44.12 -2.32 19.74
CA GLY A 598 43.63 -1.71 20.90
C GLY A 598 44.18 -0.30 21.19
N PHE A 599 43.38 0.45 21.95
CA PHE A 599 43.87 1.49 22.85
C PHE A 599 43.06 1.51 24.16
N GLU A 600 43.89 1.60 25.21
CA GLU A 600 43.53 1.57 26.63
C GLU A 600 42.65 2.74 27.09
N THR A 601 41.88 2.42 28.11
CA THR A 601 41.19 3.35 29.02
C THR A 601 42.17 4.30 29.72
N VAL A 602 41.87 5.59 29.72
CA VAL A 602 42.39 6.54 30.73
C VAL A 602 41.21 7.31 31.34
N ASP A 603 41.05 7.06 32.60
CA ASP A 603 40.17 7.72 33.57
C ASP A 603 40.86 9.01 34.07
N THR A 604 40.17 10.15 34.02
CA THR A 604 40.39 11.34 34.87
C THR A 604 39.12 12.17 34.83
N GLY A 605 38.32 12.37 35.81
CA GLY A 605 38.55 12.85 37.16
C GLY A 605 38.26 14.35 37.27
N GLN A 606 37.10 14.69 37.88
CA GLN A 606 36.82 15.93 38.67
C GLN A 606 36.78 17.29 37.88
N SER A 607 35.77 18.07 38.00
CA SER A 607 35.23 18.86 39.10
C SER A 607 34.86 20.30 38.65
N ALA A 608 33.75 20.78 39.14
CA ALA A 608 33.45 22.11 39.62
C ALA A 608 32.84 23.21 38.69
N MET A 609 31.61 23.50 39.06
CA MET A 609 31.04 24.85 39.32
C MET A 609 31.19 26.00 38.32
N GLY A 610 30.05 26.59 38.00
CA GLY A 610 30.00 27.98 37.54
C GLY A 610 28.62 28.48 37.11
N ARG A 611 27.91 29.07 38.04
CA ARG A 611 26.67 29.86 37.86
C ARG A 611 26.78 30.95 36.81
N GLY A 612 25.68 31.27 36.18
CA GLY A 612 25.59 32.58 35.50
C GLY A 612 24.24 32.75 34.77
N ARG A 613 23.38 33.41 35.44
CA ARG A 613 22.08 34.02 35.13
C ARG A 613 22.10 35.01 33.98
N GLN A 614 20.89 35.23 33.46
CA GLN A 614 20.25 36.44 32.93
C GLN A 614 20.41 36.67 31.42
N ILE A 615 19.41 37.06 30.69
CA ILE A 615 18.09 37.75 30.72
C ILE A 615 17.94 38.37 29.32
N LEU A 616 16.72 38.38 28.76
CA LEU A 616 16.13 39.30 27.75
C LEU A 616 16.76 39.26 26.33
N GLU A 617 16.03 39.10 25.24
CA GLU A 617 14.71 39.64 24.79
C GLU A 617 13.98 38.64 23.87
#